data_9c0e4118804a2697f29883737ec1b446
#
_entry.id   9c0e4118804a2697f29883737ec1b446
#
_cell.length_a   1.000
_cell.length_b   1.000
_cell.length_c   1.000
_cell.angle_alpha   90.00
_cell.angle_beta   90.00
_cell.angle_gamma   90.00
#
_symmetry.space_group_name_H-M   'P 1'
#
loop_
_entity.id
_entity.type
_entity.pdbx_description
1 polymer ?
#
loop_
_entity_poly.entity_id
_entity_poly.type
_entity_poly.pdbx_seq_one_letter_code
_entity_poly.pdbx_strand_id
1 'polypeptide(L)'
;LTNISKKSTIGTFTPKPIYLHITTNGGDLLAGFFGYDKIKGSHHPINTIIEGCVASAGSLLAMAGINRYMTPSSHLLIHQLRTGM
;
A
#
# COMPACT_ATOMS: atom_id res chain seq x y z
N LEU A 1 2.81 -7.67 13.68
CA LEU A 1 1.60 -7.71 12.87
C LEU A 1 1.17 -9.13 12.56
N THR A 2 2.10 -9.97 12.14
CA THR A 2 1.76 -11.34 11.79
C THR A 2 1.16 -12.10 12.95
N ASN A 3 1.75 -11.98 14.14
CA ASN A 3 1.22 -12.66 15.31
C ASN A 3 -0.14 -12.12 15.72
N ILE A 4 -0.32 -10.83 15.63
CA ILE A 4 -1.60 -10.20 15.92
C ILE A 4 -2.67 -10.68 14.95
N SER A 5 -2.33 -10.77 13.67
CA SER A 5 -3.26 -11.25 12.66
C SER A 5 -3.69 -12.69 12.93
N LYS A 6 -2.74 -13.56 13.30
CA LYS A 6 -3.06 -14.94 13.62
C LYS A 6 -4.01 -15.03 14.81
N LYS A 7 -3.77 -14.22 15.83
CA LYS A 7 -4.65 -14.21 17.00
C LYS A 7 -6.05 -13.73 16.65
N SER A 8 -6.14 -12.70 15.80
CA SER A 8 -7.44 -12.14 15.43
C SER A 8 -8.25 -13.07 14.54
N THR A 9 -7.61 -14.07 13.91
CA THR A 9 -8.31 -15.03 13.08
C THR A 9 -8.73 -16.29 13.82
N ILE A 10 -8.37 -16.42 15.09
CA ILE A 10 -8.76 -17.57 15.91
C ILE A 10 -10.18 -17.36 16.44
N GLY A 11 -10.99 -18.38 16.32
CA GLY A 11 -12.37 -18.30 16.77
C GLY A 11 -13.25 -17.53 15.81
N THR A 12 -14.02 -16.60 16.33
CA THR A 12 -15.01 -15.85 15.57
C THR A 12 -14.55 -14.49 15.10
N PHE A 13 -13.31 -14.10 15.41
CA PHE A 13 -12.83 -12.77 15.07
C PHE A 13 -12.48 -12.67 13.59
N THR A 14 -12.95 -11.59 12.98
CA THR A 14 -12.58 -11.23 11.62
C THR A 14 -11.53 -10.12 11.69
N PRO A 15 -10.41 -10.21 10.95
CA PRO A 15 -9.43 -9.14 10.94
C PRO A 15 -10.05 -7.81 10.53
N LYS A 16 -9.79 -6.77 11.30
CA LYS A 16 -10.29 -5.43 10.97
C LYS A 16 -9.48 -4.84 9.82
N PRO A 17 -10.14 -4.08 8.94
CA PRO A 17 -9.41 -3.45 7.84
C PRO A 17 -8.47 -2.36 8.35
N ILE A 18 -7.36 -2.21 7.64
CA ILE A 18 -6.37 -1.18 7.91
C ILE A 18 -6.45 -0.17 6.77
N TYR A 19 -6.44 1.11 7.12
CA TYR A 19 -6.42 2.19 6.14
C TYR A 19 -5.03 2.80 6.12
N LEU A 20 -4.32 2.59 5.02
CA LEU A 20 -2.96 3.07 4.86
C LEU A 20 -2.98 4.34 4.01
N HIS A 21 -2.64 5.45 4.63
CA HIS A 21 -2.59 6.75 3.96
C HIS A 21 -1.20 6.94 3.38
N ILE A 22 -1.12 7.22 2.09
CA ILE A 22 0.14 7.28 1.36
C ILE A 22 0.33 8.64 0.71
N THR A 23 1.48 9.25 0.99
CA THR A 23 1.96 10.41 0.26
C THR A 23 3.47 10.25 0.13
N THR A 24 4.00 10.39 -1.08
CA THR A 24 5.43 10.18 -1.31
C THR A 24 5.83 10.67 -2.70
N ASN A 25 7.05 11.17 -2.79
CA ASN A 25 7.65 11.54 -4.07
C ASN A 25 8.23 10.33 -4.82
N GLY A 26 8.14 9.16 -4.24
CA GLY A 26 8.72 7.96 -4.79
C GLY A 26 9.90 7.50 -3.96
N GLY A 27 10.81 6.79 -4.59
CA GLY A 27 12.00 6.28 -3.90
C GLY A 27 12.51 5.04 -4.59
N ASP A 28 13.18 4.19 -3.80
CA ASP A 28 13.77 2.96 -4.29
C ASP A 28 12.68 2.01 -4.81
N LEU A 29 12.83 1.59 -6.04
CA LEU A 29 11.88 0.67 -6.67
C LEU A 29 11.80 -0.66 -5.93
N LEU A 30 12.94 -1.19 -5.46
CA LEU A 30 12.94 -2.43 -4.71
C LEU A 30 12.14 -2.30 -3.42
N ALA A 31 12.27 -1.16 -2.74
CA ALA A 31 11.47 -0.91 -1.55
C ALA A 31 9.98 -0.89 -1.89
N GLY A 32 9.62 -0.37 -3.06
CA GLY A 32 8.24 -0.38 -3.53
C GLY A 32 7.72 -1.81 -3.71
N PHE A 33 8.51 -2.68 -4.30
CA PHE A 33 8.12 -4.08 -4.48
C PHE A 33 8.00 -4.80 -3.14
N PHE A 34 8.93 -4.58 -2.21
CA PHE A 34 8.82 -5.16 -0.88
C PHE A 34 7.57 -4.71 -0.17
N GLY A 35 7.26 -3.41 -0.25
CA GLY A 35 6.04 -2.89 0.35
C GLY A 35 4.80 -3.48 -0.28
N TYR A 36 4.78 -3.60 -1.60
CA TYR A 36 3.68 -4.22 -2.32
C TYR A 36 3.43 -5.64 -1.79
N ASP A 37 4.49 -6.44 -1.69
CA ASP A 37 4.37 -7.82 -1.23
C ASP A 37 3.86 -7.87 0.21
N LYS A 38 4.32 -6.98 1.06
CA LYS A 38 3.88 -6.93 2.45
C LYS A 38 2.40 -6.60 2.56
N ILE A 39 1.92 -5.66 1.76
CA ILE A 39 0.52 -5.29 1.77
C ILE A 39 -0.33 -6.42 1.24
N LYS A 40 0.08 -7.04 0.14
CA LYS A 40 -0.65 -8.16 -0.44
C LYS A 40 -0.69 -9.37 0.48
N GLY A 41 0.39 -9.60 1.24
CA GLY A 41 0.49 -10.74 2.14
C GLY A 41 -0.10 -10.51 3.53
N SER A 42 -0.68 -9.35 3.79
CA SER A 42 -1.26 -9.06 5.10
C SER A 42 -2.49 -9.91 5.36
N HIS A 43 -2.61 -10.39 6.60
CA HIS A 43 -3.81 -11.08 7.05
C HIS A 43 -4.99 -10.13 7.25
N HIS A 44 -4.71 -8.85 7.51
CA HIS A 44 -5.75 -7.84 7.58
C HIS A 44 -5.97 -7.23 6.20
N PRO A 45 -7.22 -6.97 5.82
CA PRO A 45 -7.47 -6.25 4.57
C PRO A 45 -6.88 -4.85 4.67
N ILE A 46 -6.09 -4.47 3.69
CA ILE A 46 -5.47 -3.14 3.67
C ILE A 46 -6.09 -2.34 2.54
N ASN A 47 -6.67 -1.19 2.91
CA ASN A 47 -7.18 -0.21 1.97
C ASN A 47 -6.17 0.92 1.89
N THR A 48 -5.85 1.37 0.68
CA THR A 48 -4.88 2.43 0.50
C THR A 48 -5.59 3.73 0.13
N ILE A 49 -5.10 4.83 0.68
CA ILE A 49 -5.65 6.15 0.44
C ILE A 49 -4.53 7.05 -0.03
N ILE A 50 -4.64 7.55 -1.24
CA ILE A 50 -3.66 8.46 -1.82
C ILE A 50 -3.97 9.87 -1.36
N GLU A 51 -3.02 10.51 -0.71
CA GLU A 51 -3.14 11.88 -0.24
C GLU A 51 -1.99 12.71 -0.76
N GLY A 52 -2.28 13.89 -1.27
CA GLY A 52 -1.25 14.74 -1.84
C GLY A 52 -0.72 14.17 -3.14
N CYS A 53 0.55 13.79 -3.16
CA CYS A 53 1.18 13.23 -4.34
C CYS A 53 1.76 11.86 -4.03
N VAL A 54 1.47 10.88 -4.88
CA VAL A 54 2.08 9.56 -4.82
C VAL A 54 2.72 9.30 -6.17
N ALA A 55 4.02 9.15 -6.20
CA ALA A 55 4.76 9.06 -7.43
C ALA A 55 5.65 7.82 -7.47
N SER A 56 5.89 7.31 -8.66
CA SER A 56 6.90 6.29 -8.95
C SER A 56 6.71 5.04 -8.08
N ALA A 57 7.72 4.67 -7.28
CA ALA A 57 7.65 3.47 -6.43
C ALA A 57 6.48 3.50 -5.44
N GLY A 58 6.05 4.69 -5.01
CA GLY A 58 4.88 4.82 -4.13
C GLY A 58 3.60 4.35 -4.77
N SER A 59 3.49 4.41 -6.10
CA SER A 59 2.31 3.95 -6.80
C SER A 59 2.12 2.43 -6.66
N LEU A 60 3.21 1.69 -6.52
CA LEU A 60 3.14 0.25 -6.26
C LEU A 60 2.45 -0.03 -4.94
N LEU A 61 2.78 0.74 -3.90
CA LEU A 61 2.16 0.59 -2.60
C LEU A 61 0.66 0.86 -2.68
N ALA A 62 0.29 1.92 -3.37
CA ALA A 62 -1.11 2.29 -3.51
C ALA A 62 -1.90 1.22 -4.25
N MET A 63 -1.30 0.62 -5.28
CA MET A 63 -1.97 -0.39 -6.09
C MET A 63 -2.14 -1.72 -5.35
N ALA A 64 -1.42 -1.94 -4.26
CA ALA A 64 -1.51 -3.17 -3.49
C ALA A 64 -2.76 -3.25 -2.61
N GLY A 65 -3.42 -2.13 -2.35
CA GLY A 65 -4.61 -2.11 -1.51
C GLY A 65 -5.78 -2.87 -2.13
N ILE A 66 -6.60 -3.47 -1.28
CA ILE A 66 -7.81 -4.15 -1.72
C ILE A 66 -8.78 -3.12 -2.31
N ASN A 67 -9.01 -2.05 -1.58
CA ASN A 67 -9.75 -0.90 -2.06
C ASN A 67 -8.78 0.28 -2.09
N ARG A 68 -8.86 1.09 -3.14
CA ARG A 68 -7.95 2.19 -3.36
C ARG A 68 -8.73 3.47 -3.49
N TYR A 69 -8.35 4.45 -2.68
CA TYR A 69 -9.04 5.74 -2.62
C TYR A 69 -8.07 6.87 -2.89
N MET A 70 -8.58 7.99 -3.33
CA MET A 70 -7.81 9.22 -3.52
C MET A 70 -8.56 10.38 -2.90
N THR A 71 -7.85 11.27 -2.23
CA THR A 71 -8.46 12.53 -1.81
C THR A 71 -8.65 13.43 -3.03
N PRO A 72 -9.60 14.39 -2.98
CA PRO A 72 -9.95 15.17 -4.18
C PRO A 72 -8.80 15.95 -4.82
N SER A 73 -7.85 16.39 -4.01
CA SER A 73 -6.74 17.18 -4.53
C SER A 73 -5.45 16.40 -4.69
N SER A 74 -5.53 15.06 -4.60
CA SER A 74 -4.32 14.24 -4.70
C SER A 74 -4.02 13.86 -6.15
N HIS A 75 -2.77 13.47 -6.37
CA HIS A 75 -2.28 13.06 -7.68
C HIS A 75 -1.52 11.75 -7.57
N LEU A 76 -1.72 10.91 -8.57
CA LEU A 76 -0.95 9.67 -8.71
C LEU A 76 -0.12 9.80 -9.98
N LEU A 77 1.20 9.85 -9.83
CA LEU A 77 2.12 9.95 -10.95
C LEU A 77 2.74 8.60 -11.23
N ILE A 78 2.43 8.08 -12.41
CA ILE A 78 3.00 6.83 -12.88
C ILE A 78 3.96 7.16 -13.99
N HIS A 79 5.25 6.99 -13.71
CA HIS A 79 6.30 7.24 -14.69
C HIS A 79 6.69 5.96 -15.36
N GLN A 80 7.16 6.07 -16.60
CA GLN A 80 7.87 5.00 -17.22
C GLN A 80 9.14 4.76 -16.42
N LEU A 81 9.33 3.53 -15.98
CA LEU A 81 10.51 3.19 -15.21
C LEU A 81 11.72 3.14 -16.13
N ARG A 82 12.80 3.77 -15.70
CA ARG A 82 14.06 3.77 -16.42
C ARG A 82 15.14 3.21 -15.52
N THR A 83 15.92 2.32 -16.07
CA THR A 83 17.06 1.74 -15.38
C THR A 83 18.32 2.08 -16.16
N GLY A 84 19.44 2.14 -15.48
CA GLY A 84 20.71 2.39 -16.13
C GLY A 84 20.94 3.83 -16.54
N MET A 85 20.24 4.74 -15.93
CA MET A 85 20.40 6.17 -16.23
C MET A 85 21.53 6.81 -15.50
#